data_5784c1bfcb92f226abafd72a2bccae20
#
_entry.id   5784c1bfcb92f226abafd72a2bccae20
#
_cell.length_a   1.000
_cell.length_b   1.000
_cell.length_c   1.000
_cell.angle_alpha   90.00
_cell.angle_beta   90.00
_cell.angle_gamma   90.00
#
_symmetry.space_group_name_H-M   'P 1'
#
loop_
_entity.id
_entity.type
_entity.pdbx_description
1 polymer ?
#
loop_
_entity_poly.entity_id
_entity_poly.type
_entity_poly.pdbx_seq_one_letter_code
_entity_poly.pdbx_strand_id
1 'polypeptide(L)'
;GHALIQPRIGIDLMSSIKSLYTKIYAGAGGVDVYANAISDIYQDNFEEGIFTGKGIYDLKIFSKILNNEIPENTILSHDLLEGSYLRCGLATDIMLMDGYPVGYNSSKSRLHRWIRGDWQIIIWLKDKIKNKRGEIKNNPLNILSKYKIFDNLVRSLLEVSSVLTIIYMCILDYFYKIKIWPIITTVLIA
;
A
#
# COMPACT_ATOMS: atom_id res chain seq x y z
N GLY A 1 -17.76 15.35 -1.60
CA GLY A 1 -18.28 14.00 -1.32
C GLY A 1 -17.29 12.93 -1.74
N HIS A 2 -17.59 11.69 -1.40
CA HIS A 2 -16.81 10.51 -1.75
C HIS A 2 -17.53 9.75 -2.87
N ALA A 3 -16.81 9.38 -3.91
CA ALA A 3 -17.35 8.55 -5.00
C ALA A 3 -17.00 7.07 -4.83
N LEU A 4 -16.23 6.75 -3.80
CA LEU A 4 -15.76 5.43 -3.44
C LEU A 4 -15.82 5.27 -1.92
N ILE A 5 -16.40 4.18 -1.45
CA ILE A 5 -16.48 3.87 -0.02
C ILE A 5 -15.87 2.48 0.20
N GLN A 6 -14.90 2.40 1.10
CA GLN A 6 -14.24 1.16 1.48
C GLN A 6 -14.67 0.72 2.88
N PRO A 7 -15.12 -0.53 3.06
CA PRO A 7 -15.30 -1.13 4.37
C PRO A 7 -13.97 -1.56 4.99
N ARG A 8 -13.97 -1.88 6.27
CA ARG A 8 -12.85 -2.56 6.93
C ARG A 8 -12.65 -3.96 6.34
N ILE A 9 -11.40 -4.37 6.19
CA ILE A 9 -11.06 -5.69 5.66
C ILE A 9 -10.38 -6.52 6.75
N GLY A 10 -11.06 -7.54 7.23
CA GLY A 10 -10.52 -8.53 8.15
C GLY A 10 -10.03 -9.79 7.44
N ILE A 11 -9.27 -10.63 8.13
CA ILE A 11 -8.86 -11.95 7.62
C ILE A 11 -9.87 -13.00 8.09
N ASP A 12 -10.28 -13.85 7.18
CA ASP A 12 -11.10 -15.03 7.50
C ASP A 12 -10.33 -16.00 8.39
N LEU A 13 -10.97 -16.39 9.51
CA LEU A 13 -10.38 -17.29 10.50
C LEU A 13 -9.96 -18.63 9.90
N MET A 14 -10.77 -19.20 9.01
CA MET A 14 -10.48 -20.50 8.39
C MET A 14 -9.23 -20.42 7.51
N SER A 15 -9.01 -19.32 6.83
CA SER A 15 -7.81 -19.11 6.03
C SER A 15 -6.56 -18.86 6.91
N SER A 16 -6.71 -18.21 8.07
CA SER A 16 -5.62 -17.91 8.99
C SER A 16 -5.02 -19.14 9.69
N ILE A 17 -5.77 -20.23 9.81
CA ILE A 17 -5.32 -21.49 10.46
C ILE A 17 -4.93 -22.60 9.48
N LYS A 18 -5.02 -22.36 8.19
CA LYS A 18 -4.93 -23.37 7.12
C LYS A 18 -3.54 -23.99 6.94
N SER A 19 -2.48 -23.28 7.29
CA SER A 19 -1.09 -23.75 7.21
C SER A 19 -0.26 -23.21 8.38
N LEU A 20 0.95 -23.76 8.60
CA LEU A 20 1.89 -23.21 9.56
C LEU A 20 2.27 -21.76 9.21
N TYR A 21 2.45 -21.49 7.92
CA TYR A 21 2.71 -20.15 7.41
C TYR A 21 1.60 -19.17 7.80
N THR A 22 0.34 -19.50 7.54
CA THR A 22 -0.78 -18.61 7.87
C THR A 22 -0.94 -18.42 9.37
N LYS A 23 -0.72 -19.46 10.20
CA LYS A 23 -0.76 -19.35 11.66
C LYS A 23 0.26 -18.34 12.21
N ILE A 24 1.41 -18.21 11.56
CA ILE A 24 2.49 -17.28 11.98
C ILE A 24 2.24 -15.88 11.41
N TYR A 25 1.89 -15.78 10.13
CA TYR A 25 1.92 -14.52 9.39
C TYR A 25 0.55 -13.87 9.13
N ALA A 26 -0.56 -14.60 9.24
CA ALA A 26 -1.87 -14.00 8.98
C ALA A 26 -2.26 -12.94 10.01
N GLY A 27 -1.78 -13.06 11.25
CA GLY A 27 -1.96 -12.04 12.30
C GLY A 27 -3.41 -11.64 12.55
N ALA A 28 -3.61 -10.75 13.50
CA ALA A 28 -4.92 -10.13 13.75
C ALA A 28 -5.18 -8.90 12.86
N GLY A 29 -4.15 -8.42 12.16
CA GLY A 29 -4.15 -7.10 11.53
C GLY A 29 -4.74 -7.01 10.11
N GLY A 30 -5.17 -8.13 9.50
CA GLY A 30 -5.69 -8.07 8.12
C GLY A 30 -4.60 -7.83 7.06
N VAL A 31 -5.04 -7.55 5.84
CA VAL A 31 -4.15 -7.37 4.68
C VAL A 31 -3.55 -5.97 4.64
N ASP A 32 -4.23 -5.00 5.23
CA ASP A 32 -3.82 -3.60 5.28
C ASP A 32 -4.10 -3.00 6.65
N VAL A 33 -3.09 -2.38 7.24
CA VAL A 33 -3.20 -1.72 8.56
C VAL A 33 -4.24 -0.59 8.53
N TYR A 34 -4.34 0.14 7.43
CA TYR A 34 -5.27 1.25 7.30
C TYR A 34 -6.74 0.79 7.24
N ALA A 35 -7.00 -0.37 6.62
CA ALA A 35 -8.36 -0.90 6.49
C ALA A 35 -8.91 -1.53 7.77
N ASN A 36 -8.08 -1.75 8.78
CA ASN A 36 -8.46 -2.40 10.05
C ASN A 36 -8.70 -1.41 11.20
N ALA A 37 -8.19 -0.20 11.09
CA ALA A 37 -8.35 0.79 12.15
C ALA A 37 -9.82 1.23 12.26
N ILE A 38 -10.32 1.38 13.49
CA ILE A 38 -11.61 2.03 13.78
C ILE A 38 -11.52 3.51 13.44
N SER A 39 -10.32 4.08 13.64
CA SER A 39 -9.95 5.44 13.32
C SER A 39 -8.78 5.39 12.32
N ASP A 40 -8.88 6.13 11.24
CA ASP A 40 -7.84 6.27 10.21
C ASP A 40 -7.39 7.73 10.20
N ILE A 41 -6.10 7.95 10.39
CA ILE A 41 -5.53 9.31 10.49
C ILE A 41 -5.81 10.16 9.25
N TYR A 42 -5.90 9.57 8.07
CA TYR A 42 -6.24 10.28 6.84
C TYR A 42 -7.72 10.63 6.79
N GLN A 43 -8.60 9.67 7.14
CA GLN A 43 -10.05 9.89 7.19
C GLN A 43 -10.39 10.97 8.23
N ASP A 44 -9.79 10.89 9.42
CA ASP A 44 -10.12 11.76 10.54
C ASP A 44 -9.61 13.20 10.33
N ASN A 45 -8.45 13.39 9.71
CA ASN A 45 -7.86 14.73 9.52
C ASN A 45 -8.12 15.33 8.15
N PHE A 46 -8.36 14.51 7.12
CA PHE A 46 -8.48 14.96 5.73
C PHE A 46 -9.78 14.51 5.06
N GLU A 47 -10.65 13.83 5.78
CA GLU A 47 -11.90 13.26 5.26
C GLU A 47 -11.68 12.36 4.04
N GLU A 48 -10.60 11.62 4.01
CA GLU A 48 -10.20 10.79 2.86
C GLU A 48 -9.38 9.59 3.31
N GLY A 49 -9.95 8.37 3.21
CA GLY A 49 -9.25 7.11 3.49
C GLY A 49 -8.30 6.67 2.39
N ILE A 50 -7.70 5.47 2.58
CA ILE A 50 -6.91 4.78 1.55
C ILE A 50 -7.74 3.66 0.97
N PHE A 51 -7.81 3.57 -0.35
CA PHE A 51 -8.50 2.49 -1.04
C PHE A 51 -7.55 1.31 -1.29
N THR A 52 -8.00 0.11 -0.94
CA THR A 52 -7.23 -1.15 -1.04
C THR A 52 -7.89 -2.19 -1.98
N GLY A 53 -8.75 -1.71 -2.88
CA GLY A 53 -9.33 -2.52 -3.95
C GLY A 53 -10.65 -3.21 -3.60
N LYS A 54 -11.25 -2.92 -2.45
CA LYS A 54 -12.53 -3.52 -2.04
C LYS A 54 -13.48 -2.45 -1.52
N GLY A 55 -14.50 -2.13 -2.29
CA GLY A 55 -15.43 -1.08 -1.92
C GLY A 55 -16.59 -0.95 -2.87
N ILE A 56 -17.41 0.07 -2.63
CA ILE A 56 -18.56 0.42 -3.44
C ILE A 56 -18.24 1.71 -4.19
N TYR A 57 -18.50 1.72 -5.49
CA TYR A 57 -18.27 2.85 -6.38
C TYR A 57 -19.58 3.52 -6.80
N ASP A 58 -19.59 4.84 -6.91
CA ASP A 58 -20.53 5.52 -7.77
C ASP A 58 -20.07 5.39 -9.22
N LEU A 59 -20.70 4.47 -9.97
CA LEU A 59 -20.30 4.16 -11.34
C LEU A 59 -20.39 5.34 -12.30
N LYS A 60 -21.32 6.28 -12.07
CA LYS A 60 -21.46 7.47 -12.93
C LYS A 60 -20.29 8.42 -12.72
N ILE A 61 -19.91 8.66 -11.47
CA ILE A 61 -18.78 9.51 -11.12
C ILE A 61 -17.47 8.83 -11.53
N PHE A 62 -17.33 7.53 -11.26
CA PHE A 62 -16.17 6.73 -11.67
C PHE A 62 -15.91 6.87 -13.18
N SER A 63 -16.93 6.58 -13.99
CA SER A 63 -16.83 6.69 -15.45
C SER A 63 -16.50 8.12 -15.91
N LYS A 64 -17.14 9.13 -15.30
CA LYS A 64 -16.90 10.52 -15.66
C LYS A 64 -15.49 10.99 -15.36
N ILE A 65 -14.91 10.57 -14.23
CA ILE A 65 -13.59 11.01 -13.77
C ILE A 65 -12.48 10.20 -14.45
N LEU A 66 -12.60 8.87 -14.51
CA LEU A 66 -11.47 8.00 -14.90
C LEU A 66 -11.44 7.60 -16.38
N ASN A 67 -12.49 7.87 -17.16
CA ASN A 67 -12.64 7.37 -18.53
C ASN A 67 -11.46 7.65 -19.48
N ASN A 68 -10.74 8.75 -19.32
CA ASN A 68 -9.60 9.09 -20.18
C ASN A 68 -8.34 9.45 -19.40
N GLU A 69 -8.29 9.13 -18.09
CA GLU A 69 -7.25 9.61 -17.21
C GLU A 69 -5.99 8.75 -17.23
N ILE A 70 -6.16 7.45 -17.25
CA ILE A 70 -5.07 6.48 -17.07
C ILE A 70 -4.71 5.89 -18.42
N PRO A 71 -3.45 6.03 -18.88
CA PRO A 71 -3.00 5.40 -20.13
C PRO A 71 -3.09 3.87 -20.05
N GLU A 72 -3.46 3.23 -21.15
CA GLU A 72 -3.54 1.78 -21.23
C GLU A 72 -2.17 1.11 -21.01
N ASN A 73 -2.17 -0.06 -20.37
CA ASN A 73 -0.98 -0.88 -20.14
C ASN A 73 0.14 -0.22 -19.32
N THR A 74 -0.14 0.86 -18.59
CA THR A 74 0.87 1.55 -17.77
C THR A 74 0.89 1.09 -16.33
N ILE A 75 -0.22 0.57 -15.81
CA ILE A 75 -0.40 0.25 -14.40
C ILE A 75 -0.96 -1.15 -14.24
N LEU A 76 -0.38 -1.93 -13.33
CA LEU A 76 -0.81 -3.28 -13.01
C LEU A 76 -1.86 -3.31 -11.91
N SER A 77 -1.73 -2.43 -10.89
CA SER A 77 -2.66 -2.23 -9.80
C SER A 77 -2.83 -0.73 -9.58
N HIS A 78 -4.06 -0.27 -9.48
CA HIS A 78 -4.36 1.16 -9.42
C HIS A 78 -5.31 1.54 -8.28
N ASP A 79 -5.48 0.66 -7.29
CA ASP A 79 -6.38 0.89 -6.16
C ASP A 79 -6.11 2.22 -5.46
N LEU A 80 -4.85 2.49 -5.07
CA LEU A 80 -4.46 3.76 -4.45
C LEU A 80 -4.71 4.95 -5.38
N LEU A 81 -4.47 4.80 -6.68
CA LEU A 81 -4.68 5.86 -7.65
C LEU A 81 -6.18 6.13 -7.86
N GLU A 82 -7.00 5.08 -8.00
CA GLU A 82 -8.46 5.21 -8.08
C GLU A 82 -9.02 5.90 -6.84
N GLY A 83 -8.60 5.47 -5.64
CA GLY A 83 -8.98 6.09 -4.39
C GLY A 83 -8.62 7.58 -4.33
N SER A 84 -7.47 7.95 -4.91
CA SER A 84 -7.01 9.34 -4.98
C SER A 84 -7.84 10.20 -5.95
N TYR A 85 -8.24 9.64 -7.10
CA TYR A 85 -9.11 10.34 -8.06
C TYR A 85 -10.56 10.47 -7.59
N LEU A 86 -11.07 9.43 -6.92
CA LEU A 86 -12.49 9.32 -6.55
C LEU A 86 -12.78 9.79 -5.13
N ARG A 87 -11.74 10.05 -4.37
CA ARG A 87 -11.83 10.37 -2.95
C ARG A 87 -12.52 9.28 -2.15
N CYS A 88 -11.71 8.35 -1.62
CA CYS A 88 -12.18 7.21 -0.84
C CYS A 88 -12.65 7.64 0.55
N GLY A 89 -13.86 7.21 0.94
CA GLY A 89 -14.33 7.28 2.33
C GLY A 89 -14.24 5.91 3.00
N LEU A 90 -13.96 5.85 4.30
CA LEU A 90 -13.89 4.63 5.08
C LEU A 90 -15.19 4.40 5.84
N ALA A 91 -15.84 3.23 5.63
CA ALA A 91 -16.98 2.76 6.41
C ALA A 91 -16.47 1.85 7.54
N THR A 92 -16.30 2.40 8.74
CA THR A 92 -15.68 1.70 9.88
C THR A 92 -16.62 0.72 10.59
N ASP A 93 -17.93 0.85 10.40
CA ASP A 93 -18.98 0.01 10.95
C ASP A 93 -19.21 -1.28 10.15
N ILE A 94 -18.67 -1.36 8.92
CA ILE A 94 -18.78 -2.53 8.06
C ILE A 94 -17.46 -3.25 7.96
N MET A 95 -17.45 -4.57 8.14
CA MET A 95 -16.27 -5.42 7.98
C MET A 95 -16.51 -6.49 6.94
N LEU A 96 -15.65 -6.57 5.95
CA LEU A 96 -15.60 -7.69 5.01
C LEU A 96 -14.45 -8.64 5.39
N MET A 97 -14.70 -9.95 5.29
CA MET A 97 -13.68 -10.97 5.56
C MET A 97 -13.04 -11.41 4.26
N ASP A 98 -11.71 -11.38 4.22
CA ASP A 98 -10.93 -11.82 3.05
C ASP A 98 -10.03 -13.02 3.38
N GLY A 99 -9.72 -13.82 2.36
CA GLY A 99 -8.82 -14.96 2.52
C GLY A 99 -7.35 -14.54 2.56
N TYR A 100 -6.55 -15.25 3.37
CA TYR A 100 -5.10 -15.06 3.42
C TYR A 100 -4.38 -16.10 2.52
N PRO A 101 -3.27 -15.74 1.82
CA PRO A 101 -2.51 -16.70 1.02
C PRO A 101 -1.97 -17.84 1.88
N VAL A 102 -2.23 -19.08 1.47
CA VAL A 102 -1.93 -20.28 2.26
C VAL A 102 -0.43 -20.55 2.41
N GLY A 103 0.40 -20.05 1.51
CA GLY A 103 1.83 -20.34 1.51
C GLY A 103 2.68 -19.12 1.18
N TYR A 104 3.97 -19.24 1.54
CA TYR A 104 4.98 -18.19 1.32
C TYR A 104 5.05 -17.71 -0.14
N ASN A 105 5.12 -18.64 -1.11
CA ASN A 105 5.26 -18.28 -2.52
C ASN A 105 4.05 -17.46 -3.04
N SER A 106 2.83 -17.84 -2.66
CA SER A 106 1.61 -17.10 -3.06
C SER A 106 1.55 -15.71 -2.40
N SER A 107 2.00 -15.61 -1.15
CA SER A 107 2.12 -14.33 -0.44
C SER A 107 3.17 -13.42 -1.09
N LYS A 108 4.35 -13.95 -1.40
CA LYS A 108 5.42 -13.20 -2.09
C LYS A 108 5.00 -12.73 -3.49
N SER A 109 4.32 -13.58 -4.26
CA SER A 109 3.81 -13.21 -5.59
C SER A 109 2.78 -12.07 -5.50
N ARG A 110 1.92 -12.08 -4.46
CA ARG A 110 0.97 -11.00 -4.20
C ARG A 110 1.69 -9.71 -3.83
N LEU A 111 2.63 -9.76 -2.89
CA LEU A 111 3.41 -8.60 -2.45
C LEU A 111 4.22 -7.99 -3.61
N HIS A 112 4.90 -8.85 -4.42
CA HIS A 112 5.64 -8.39 -5.60
C HIS A 112 4.73 -7.63 -6.58
N ARG A 113 3.51 -8.12 -6.82
CA ARG A 113 2.55 -7.44 -7.70
C ARG A 113 2.14 -6.06 -7.14
N TRP A 114 1.91 -5.95 -5.83
CA TRP A 114 1.57 -4.68 -5.19
C TRP A 114 2.71 -3.68 -5.26
N ILE A 115 3.91 -4.07 -4.84
CA ILE A 115 5.10 -3.21 -4.92
C ILE A 115 5.33 -2.75 -6.37
N ARG A 116 5.20 -3.67 -7.34
CA ARG A 116 5.32 -3.30 -8.76
C ARG A 116 4.26 -2.26 -9.17
N GLY A 117 3.03 -2.41 -8.71
CA GLY A 117 1.96 -1.42 -8.94
C GLY A 117 2.31 -0.06 -8.36
N ASP A 118 2.79 -0.01 -7.11
CA ASP A 118 3.20 1.23 -6.44
C ASP A 118 4.31 1.95 -7.23
N TRP A 119 5.31 1.23 -7.73
CA TRP A 119 6.36 1.83 -8.56
C TRP A 119 5.87 2.31 -9.92
N GLN A 120 4.86 1.69 -10.50
CA GLN A 120 4.26 2.14 -11.76
C GLN A 120 3.54 3.48 -11.62
N ILE A 121 2.94 3.76 -10.46
CA ILE A 121 2.24 5.03 -10.22
C ILE A 121 3.16 6.20 -9.81
N ILE A 122 4.48 6.01 -9.73
CA ILE A 122 5.46 7.07 -9.41
C ILE A 122 5.34 8.29 -10.34
N ILE A 123 4.90 8.09 -11.57
CA ILE A 123 4.73 9.17 -12.55
C ILE A 123 3.69 10.21 -12.10
N TRP A 124 2.74 9.82 -11.23
CA TRP A 124 1.73 10.72 -10.65
C TRP A 124 2.28 11.65 -9.55
N LEU A 125 3.54 11.52 -9.16
CA LEU A 125 4.21 12.53 -8.33
C LEU A 125 4.54 13.80 -9.13
N LYS A 126 4.61 13.72 -10.46
CA LYS A 126 4.89 14.87 -11.34
C LYS A 126 3.69 15.81 -11.43
N ASP A 127 3.95 17.08 -11.72
CA ASP A 127 2.89 18.09 -11.91
C ASP A 127 2.15 17.95 -13.24
N LYS A 128 2.77 17.30 -14.22
CA LYS A 128 2.16 17.02 -15.53
C LYS A 128 2.20 15.53 -15.82
N ILE A 129 1.09 14.99 -16.27
CA ILE A 129 0.89 13.57 -16.58
C ILE A 129 0.28 13.43 -17.97
N LYS A 130 0.41 12.24 -18.56
CA LYS A 130 -0.25 11.88 -19.81
C LYS A 130 -1.58 11.21 -19.53
N ASN A 131 -2.61 11.57 -20.28
CA ASN A 131 -3.90 10.88 -20.25
C ASN A 131 -3.89 9.66 -21.22
N LYS A 132 -5.01 8.94 -21.29
CA LYS A 132 -5.19 7.77 -22.16
C LYS A 132 -4.90 8.08 -23.66
N ARG A 133 -5.12 9.32 -24.09
CA ARG A 133 -4.87 9.78 -25.48
C ARG A 133 -3.43 10.23 -25.72
N GLY A 134 -2.56 10.17 -24.69
CA GLY A 134 -1.18 10.64 -24.78
C GLY A 134 -1.01 12.17 -24.62
N GLU A 135 -2.09 12.91 -24.37
CA GLU A 135 -2.05 14.35 -24.17
C GLU A 135 -1.50 14.70 -22.79
N ILE A 136 -0.62 15.69 -22.73
CA ILE A 136 -0.05 16.17 -21.46
C ILE A 136 -1.03 17.13 -20.82
N LYS A 137 -1.38 16.85 -19.54
CA LYS A 137 -2.25 17.70 -18.75
C LYS A 137 -1.70 17.91 -17.33
N ASN A 138 -2.23 18.90 -16.62
CA ASN A 138 -1.92 19.08 -15.22
C ASN A 138 -2.43 17.89 -14.41
N ASN A 139 -1.61 17.44 -13.46
CA ASN A 139 -1.97 16.36 -12.55
C ASN A 139 -3.08 16.83 -11.60
N PRO A 140 -4.25 16.17 -11.56
CA PRO A 140 -5.35 16.58 -10.70
C PRO A 140 -5.17 16.15 -9.23
N LEU A 141 -4.17 15.31 -8.93
CA LEU A 141 -3.96 14.81 -7.57
C LEU A 141 -3.49 15.93 -6.63
N ASN A 142 -4.11 15.98 -5.45
CA ASN A 142 -3.71 16.86 -4.39
C ASN A 142 -2.39 16.40 -3.70
N ILE A 143 -1.87 17.24 -2.81
CA ILE A 143 -0.61 16.95 -2.09
C ILE A 143 -0.74 15.68 -1.23
N LEU A 144 -1.90 15.46 -0.59
CA LEU A 144 -2.13 14.28 0.24
C LEU A 144 -2.06 12.99 -0.60
N SER A 145 -2.69 12.96 -1.76
CA SER A 145 -2.64 11.81 -2.67
C SER A 145 -1.21 11.53 -3.16
N LYS A 146 -0.45 12.57 -3.51
CA LYS A 146 0.97 12.44 -3.84
C LYS A 146 1.79 11.92 -2.66
N TYR A 147 1.50 12.37 -1.43
CA TYR A 147 2.15 11.87 -0.22
C TYR A 147 1.86 10.39 0.01
N LYS A 148 0.62 9.93 -0.14
CA LYS A 148 0.26 8.51 -0.01
C LYS A 148 1.03 7.62 -1.02
N ILE A 149 1.19 8.09 -2.27
CA ILE A 149 2.01 7.40 -3.28
C ILE A 149 3.48 7.35 -2.84
N PHE A 150 4.03 8.46 -2.40
CA PHE A 150 5.42 8.54 -1.93
C PHE A 150 5.67 7.65 -0.71
N ASP A 151 4.76 7.64 0.25
CA ASP A 151 4.83 6.81 1.46
C ASP A 151 4.87 5.31 1.13
N ASN A 152 4.03 4.84 0.19
CA ASN A 152 4.08 3.45 -0.27
C ASN A 152 5.43 3.08 -0.91
N LEU A 153 6.01 4.00 -1.70
CA LEU A 153 7.34 3.79 -2.28
C LEU A 153 8.42 3.68 -1.21
N VAL A 154 8.42 4.58 -0.23
CA VAL A 154 9.38 4.57 0.89
C VAL A 154 9.23 3.26 1.69
N ARG A 155 8.01 2.85 1.99
CA ARG A 155 7.76 1.57 2.70
C ARG A 155 8.28 0.36 1.93
N SER A 156 8.15 0.34 0.60
CA SER A 156 8.67 -0.74 -0.23
C SER A 156 10.20 -0.84 -0.21
N LEU A 157 10.91 0.24 0.14
CA LEU A 157 12.37 0.27 0.26
C LEU A 157 12.89 -0.14 1.64
N LEU A 158 12.03 -0.28 2.64
CA LEU A 158 12.42 -0.62 4.02
C LEU A 158 13.22 -1.92 4.08
N GLU A 159 12.75 -2.97 3.42
CA GLU A 159 13.43 -4.28 3.39
C GLU A 159 14.81 -4.18 2.74
N VAL A 160 14.90 -3.47 1.62
CA VAL A 160 16.16 -3.27 0.90
C VAL A 160 17.15 -2.45 1.74
N SER A 161 16.68 -1.36 2.35
CA SER A 161 17.51 -0.51 3.21
C SER A 161 17.99 -1.26 4.45
N SER A 162 17.16 -2.12 5.04
CA SER A 162 17.54 -2.96 6.17
C SER A 162 18.67 -3.92 5.81
N VAL A 163 18.57 -4.61 4.66
CA VAL A 163 19.63 -5.50 4.17
C VAL A 163 20.92 -4.72 3.89
N LEU A 164 20.83 -3.57 3.22
CA LEU A 164 22.00 -2.72 2.95
C LEU A 164 22.65 -2.22 4.24
N THR A 165 21.85 -1.87 5.24
CA THR A 165 22.36 -1.45 6.56
C THR A 165 23.11 -2.58 7.24
N ILE A 166 22.59 -3.81 7.22
CA ILE A 166 23.27 -4.99 7.78
C ILE A 166 24.59 -5.22 7.06
N ILE A 167 24.61 -5.20 5.72
CA ILE A 167 25.85 -5.35 4.93
C ILE A 167 26.85 -4.25 5.30
N TYR A 168 26.42 -3.00 5.36
CA TYR A 168 27.26 -1.86 5.74
C TYR A 168 27.86 -2.05 7.13
N MET A 169 27.06 -2.48 8.11
CA MET A 169 27.52 -2.76 9.47
C MET A 169 28.54 -3.89 9.51
N CYS A 170 28.36 -4.96 8.73
CA CYS A 170 29.35 -6.03 8.61
C CYS A 170 30.67 -5.54 8.02
N ILE A 171 30.63 -4.66 7.03
CA ILE A 171 31.82 -4.04 6.43
C ILE A 171 32.57 -3.18 7.47
N LEU A 172 31.85 -2.37 8.24
CA LEU A 172 32.44 -1.53 9.30
C LEU A 172 33.10 -2.39 10.39
N ASP A 173 32.44 -3.48 10.81
CA ASP A 173 33.02 -4.42 11.79
C ASP A 173 34.32 -5.03 11.29
N TYR A 174 34.32 -5.46 10.02
CA TYR A 174 35.51 -6.07 9.40
C TYR A 174 36.69 -5.09 9.29
N PHE A 175 36.47 -3.86 8.78
CA PHE A 175 37.54 -2.90 8.54
C PHE A 175 37.99 -2.12 9.78
N TYR A 176 37.06 -1.75 10.63
CA TYR A 176 37.33 -0.87 11.78
C TYR A 176 37.32 -1.60 13.11
N LYS A 177 37.06 -2.92 13.13
CA LYS A 177 36.95 -3.76 14.34
C LYS A 177 36.00 -3.16 15.39
N ILE A 178 35.01 -2.45 14.92
CA ILE A 178 33.94 -1.89 15.78
C ILE A 178 33.01 -3.05 16.11
N LYS A 179 32.95 -3.47 17.38
CA LYS A 179 32.04 -4.52 17.84
C LYS A 179 30.59 -4.02 17.79
N ILE A 180 29.99 -3.98 16.59
CA ILE A 180 28.64 -3.43 16.34
C ILE A 180 27.56 -4.45 16.74
N TRP A 181 27.83 -5.74 16.72
CA TRP A 181 26.89 -6.80 17.08
C TRP A 181 26.18 -6.61 18.43
N PRO A 182 26.85 -6.20 19.53
CA PRO A 182 26.15 -5.89 20.79
C PRO A 182 25.14 -4.75 20.67
N ILE A 183 25.40 -3.76 19.82
CA ILE A 183 24.50 -2.61 19.61
C ILE A 183 23.26 -3.07 18.82
N ILE A 184 23.46 -3.88 17.76
CA ILE A 184 22.36 -4.42 16.96
C ILE A 184 21.46 -5.33 17.80
N THR A 185 22.03 -6.21 18.61
CA THR A 185 21.24 -7.09 19.48
C THR A 185 20.46 -6.31 20.54
N THR A 186 21.02 -5.24 21.08
CA THR A 186 20.32 -4.37 22.04
C THR A 186 19.13 -3.65 21.38
N VAL A 187 19.29 -3.15 20.15
CA VAL A 187 18.23 -2.47 19.40
C VAL A 187 17.12 -3.43 18.92
N LEU A 188 17.46 -4.69 18.63
CA LEU A 188 16.47 -5.69 18.19
C LEU A 188 15.69 -6.32 19.34
N ILE A 189 16.17 -6.21 20.57
CA ILE A 189 15.53 -6.77 21.79
C ILE A 189 14.73 -5.70 22.55
N ALA A 190 14.99 -4.41 22.31
CA ALA A 190 14.26 -3.28 22.86
C ALA A 190 13.00 -2.96 22.05
#